data_1b52ef9bbea3c085c3093bd0ef592082
#
_entry.id   1b52ef9bbea3c085c3093bd0ef592082
#
_cell.length_a   1.000
_cell.length_b   1.000
_cell.length_c   1.000
_cell.angle_alpha   90.00
_cell.angle_beta   90.00
_cell.angle_gamma   90.00
#
_symmetry.space_group_name_H-M   'P 1'
#
loop_
_entity.id
_entity.type
_entity.pdbx_description
1 polymer ?
#
loop_
_entity_poly.entity_id
_entity_poly.type
_entity_poly.pdbx_seq_one_letter_code
_entity_poly.pdbx_strand_id
1 'polypeptide(L)'
;MKVAIVRQRYNPYGGAERFIERALPALERAGAELTLIARSAEGWGARRFVEANPFYVGSTWRDASFASAARAAWQAGGYDLVQSHERIPGCSLYRAGDGVHAEWLDIRREQEGAGVAVALNPYHRYICAAERRMFADPALRAVICNSAMVRGEIERRFGVAPQKLHVIYNGVDLEHFHPRHRAGLRAKVRAELGAGERDFLFAFVGSGFWRKGLDAALAALAASGDASLRLAVAGQDRDRARYAAQIDGKGLGGRVYLLGGRDDVRPLYAAADCFLLPTRYDPFPNTALEALAMGLPAIVGKRSGAAEVLREGESGWTCDPTDVAGLARLMREAAGASGDNRMQAAARAAAEAYGIDQMAARLTQLYAALVR
;
A
#
# COMPACT_ATOMS: atom_id res chain seq x y z
N MET A 1 -27.43 6.76 -9.48
CA MET A 1 -26.43 7.60 -8.77
C MET A 1 -25.24 7.80 -9.68
N LYS A 2 -24.94 9.06 -10.04
CA LYS A 2 -23.80 9.40 -10.91
C LYS A 2 -22.57 9.71 -10.07
N VAL A 3 -21.50 8.95 -10.23
CA VAL A 3 -20.28 9.11 -9.43
C VAL A 3 -19.08 9.40 -10.34
N ALA A 4 -18.39 10.49 -10.06
CA ALA A 4 -17.08 10.74 -10.64
C ALA A 4 -15.97 10.16 -9.75
N ILE A 5 -15.10 9.36 -10.34
CA ILE A 5 -13.85 8.88 -9.72
C ILE A 5 -12.70 9.67 -10.33
N VAL A 6 -11.95 10.39 -9.49
CA VAL A 6 -10.87 11.27 -9.95
C VAL A 6 -9.54 10.65 -9.60
N ARG A 7 -8.74 10.32 -10.61
CA ARG A 7 -7.39 9.78 -10.48
C ARG A 7 -6.49 10.34 -11.59
N GLN A 8 -5.30 10.83 -11.27
CA GLN A 8 -4.43 11.47 -12.26
C GLN A 8 -4.01 10.52 -13.39
N ARG A 9 -3.64 9.30 -13.06
CA ARG A 9 -3.36 8.21 -14.00
C ARG A 9 -4.01 6.95 -13.49
N TYR A 10 -4.81 6.31 -14.29
CA TYR A 10 -5.36 5.00 -13.98
C TYR A 10 -4.44 3.94 -14.59
N ASN A 11 -3.88 3.10 -13.71
CA ASN A 11 -3.01 1.98 -14.09
C ASN A 11 -3.45 0.76 -13.28
N PRO A 12 -3.88 -0.35 -13.89
CA PRO A 12 -4.43 -1.52 -13.19
C PRO A 12 -3.46 -2.18 -12.20
N TYR A 13 -2.18 -1.84 -12.25
CA TYR A 13 -1.16 -2.38 -11.34
C TYR A 13 -0.97 -1.55 -10.05
N GLY A 14 -1.60 -0.40 -9.90
CA GLY A 14 -1.50 0.47 -8.72
C GLY A 14 -2.38 0.00 -7.56
N GLY A 15 -1.96 0.30 -6.33
CA GLY A 15 -2.74 -0.06 -5.12
C GLY A 15 -4.08 0.67 -5.02
N ALA A 16 -4.14 1.93 -5.46
CA ALA A 16 -5.38 2.71 -5.47
C ALA A 16 -6.32 2.24 -6.57
N GLU A 17 -5.80 1.88 -7.72
CA GLU A 17 -6.52 1.38 -8.87
C GLU A 17 -7.10 -0.02 -8.59
N ARG A 18 -6.33 -0.90 -7.96
CA ARG A 18 -6.83 -2.20 -7.49
C ARG A 18 -8.00 -2.05 -6.51
N PHE A 19 -7.97 -1.05 -5.64
CA PHE A 19 -9.11 -0.75 -4.76
C PHE A 19 -10.36 -0.40 -5.56
N ILE A 20 -10.22 0.51 -6.55
CA ILE A 20 -11.32 0.93 -7.42
C ILE A 20 -11.83 -0.28 -8.19
N GLU A 21 -10.97 -0.98 -8.92
CA GLU A 21 -11.32 -2.12 -9.77
C GLU A 21 -12.08 -3.20 -9.01
N ARG A 22 -11.63 -3.52 -7.80
CA ARG A 22 -12.30 -4.51 -6.93
C ARG A 22 -13.67 -4.04 -6.45
N ALA A 23 -13.89 -2.73 -6.30
CA ALA A 23 -15.17 -2.17 -5.85
C ALA A 23 -16.17 -1.92 -7.00
N LEU A 24 -15.70 -1.71 -8.24
CA LEU A 24 -16.53 -1.34 -9.40
C LEU A 24 -17.75 -2.24 -9.61
N PRO A 25 -17.62 -3.60 -9.64
CA PRO A 25 -18.76 -4.46 -9.91
C PRO A 25 -19.86 -4.34 -8.84
N ALA A 26 -19.49 -4.13 -7.59
CA ALA A 26 -20.45 -3.98 -6.50
C ALA A 26 -21.18 -2.63 -6.57
N LEU A 27 -20.46 -1.55 -6.89
CA LEU A 27 -21.03 -0.22 -7.06
C LEU A 27 -22.00 -0.17 -8.25
N GLU A 28 -21.65 -0.81 -9.38
CA GLU A 28 -22.51 -0.90 -10.56
C GLU A 28 -23.78 -1.70 -10.27
N ARG A 29 -23.66 -2.84 -9.57
CA ARG A 29 -24.85 -3.60 -9.10
C ARG A 29 -25.75 -2.80 -8.16
N ALA A 30 -25.18 -1.87 -7.41
CA ALA A 30 -25.92 -0.95 -6.56
C ALA A 30 -26.51 0.26 -7.33
N GLY A 31 -26.43 0.28 -8.67
CA GLY A 31 -27.01 1.31 -9.52
C GLY A 31 -26.14 2.57 -9.66
N ALA A 32 -24.84 2.48 -9.42
CA ALA A 32 -23.91 3.59 -9.65
C ALA A 32 -23.50 3.67 -11.13
N GLU A 33 -23.66 4.84 -11.74
CA GLU A 33 -23.11 5.20 -13.03
C GLU A 33 -21.72 5.82 -12.80
N LEU A 34 -20.67 5.07 -13.11
CA LEU A 34 -19.30 5.46 -12.82
C LEU A 34 -18.64 6.16 -13.99
N THR A 35 -18.02 7.31 -13.75
CA THR A 35 -17.22 8.06 -14.71
C THR A 35 -15.82 8.26 -14.13
N LEU A 36 -14.79 7.87 -14.88
CA LEU A 36 -13.40 8.21 -14.53
C LEU A 36 -13.04 9.57 -15.10
N ILE A 37 -12.47 10.44 -14.27
CA ILE A 37 -11.82 11.69 -14.67
C ILE A 37 -10.33 11.53 -14.45
N ALA A 38 -9.54 11.44 -15.52
CA ALA A 38 -8.10 11.18 -15.44
C ALA A 38 -7.36 11.76 -16.65
N ARG A 39 -6.01 11.78 -16.57
CA ARG A 39 -5.17 12.09 -17.73
C ARG A 39 -5.16 10.96 -18.76
N SER A 40 -5.26 9.73 -18.29
CA SER A 40 -5.32 8.53 -19.14
C SER A 40 -6.10 7.44 -18.40
N ALA A 41 -6.70 6.52 -19.16
CA ALA A 41 -7.62 5.49 -18.66
C ALA A 41 -7.24 4.10 -19.17
N GLU A 42 -5.96 3.75 -19.12
CA GLU A 42 -5.52 2.40 -19.50
C GLU A 42 -6.17 1.35 -18.58
N GLY A 43 -6.88 0.38 -19.18
CA GLY A 43 -7.57 -0.69 -18.43
C GLY A 43 -8.92 -0.30 -17.81
N TRP A 44 -9.47 0.92 -18.05
CA TRP A 44 -10.79 1.31 -17.53
C TRP A 44 -11.97 0.59 -18.20
N GLY A 45 -11.76 -0.01 -19.37
CA GLY A 45 -12.78 -0.69 -20.14
C GLY A 45 -13.72 0.25 -20.86
N ALA A 46 -14.97 -0.20 -21.11
CA ALA A 46 -15.98 0.55 -21.86
C ALA A 46 -16.77 1.58 -21.02
N ARG A 47 -16.38 1.81 -19.76
CA ARG A 47 -17.04 2.78 -18.87
C ARG A 47 -16.79 4.21 -19.30
N ARG A 48 -17.64 5.14 -18.85
CA ARG A 48 -17.46 6.58 -19.17
C ARG A 48 -16.13 7.08 -18.67
N PHE A 49 -15.44 7.79 -19.55
CA PHE A 49 -14.16 8.43 -19.29
C PHE A 49 -14.22 9.90 -19.72
N VAL A 50 -13.70 10.79 -18.88
CA VAL A 50 -13.51 12.20 -19.19
C VAL A 50 -12.02 12.49 -19.07
N GLU A 51 -11.41 12.82 -20.20
CA GLU A 51 -10.00 13.18 -20.23
C GLU A 51 -9.77 14.56 -19.61
N ALA A 52 -8.89 14.62 -18.62
CA ALA A 52 -8.41 15.84 -17.97
C ALA A 52 -6.88 15.88 -18.07
N ASN A 53 -6.36 16.17 -19.27
CA ASN A 53 -4.94 16.08 -19.58
C ASN A 53 -4.34 17.40 -20.07
N PRO A 54 -4.34 18.48 -19.26
CA PRO A 54 -3.70 19.74 -19.62
C PRO A 54 -2.17 19.57 -19.71
N PHE A 55 -1.54 20.40 -20.55
CA PHE A 55 -0.09 20.48 -20.65
C PHE A 55 0.55 20.84 -19.30
N TYR A 56 1.75 20.30 -19.03
CA TYR A 56 2.52 20.62 -17.83
C TYR A 56 4.03 20.42 -18.02
N VAL A 57 4.80 21.12 -17.18
CA VAL A 57 6.24 20.94 -17.02
C VAL A 57 6.55 20.78 -15.52
N GLY A 58 7.21 19.68 -15.14
CA GLY A 58 7.53 19.36 -13.75
C GLY A 58 6.33 18.87 -12.93
N SER A 59 6.61 18.37 -11.75
CA SER A 59 5.62 17.69 -10.90
C SER A 59 4.57 18.63 -10.29
N THR A 60 5.00 19.82 -9.85
CA THR A 60 4.09 20.80 -9.23
C THR A 60 3.03 21.27 -10.19
N TRP A 61 3.45 21.66 -11.42
CA TRP A 61 2.49 22.10 -12.43
C TRP A 61 1.61 20.95 -12.93
N ARG A 62 2.19 19.76 -13.07
CA ARG A 62 1.42 18.56 -13.40
C ARG A 62 0.21 18.38 -12.47
N ASP A 63 0.43 18.43 -11.15
CA ASP A 63 -0.61 18.18 -10.17
C ASP A 63 -1.59 19.37 -10.07
N ALA A 64 -1.08 20.61 -10.15
CA ALA A 64 -1.91 21.80 -10.12
C ALA A 64 -2.83 21.92 -11.36
N SER A 65 -2.28 21.68 -12.56
CA SER A 65 -3.06 21.74 -13.80
C SER A 65 -4.11 20.63 -13.88
N PHE A 66 -3.74 19.41 -13.42
CA PHE A 66 -4.70 18.31 -13.31
C PHE A 66 -5.83 18.64 -12.33
N ALA A 67 -5.50 19.17 -11.16
CA ALA A 67 -6.50 19.55 -10.16
C ALA A 67 -7.51 20.57 -10.71
N SER A 68 -7.04 21.55 -11.45
CA SER A 68 -7.90 22.56 -12.11
C SER A 68 -8.80 21.93 -13.17
N ALA A 69 -8.22 21.12 -14.08
CA ALA A 69 -8.96 20.49 -15.17
C ALA A 69 -9.98 19.46 -14.65
N ALA A 70 -9.60 18.63 -13.68
CA ALA A 70 -10.50 17.65 -13.07
C ALA A 70 -11.68 18.36 -12.37
N ARG A 71 -11.40 19.47 -11.64
CA ARG A 71 -12.45 20.27 -11.00
C ARG A 71 -13.43 20.84 -12.02
N ALA A 72 -12.96 21.43 -13.10
CA ALA A 72 -13.82 21.93 -14.17
C ALA A 72 -14.67 20.81 -14.79
N ALA A 73 -14.08 19.63 -15.02
CA ALA A 73 -14.77 18.48 -15.58
C ALA A 73 -15.90 17.98 -14.67
N TRP A 74 -15.68 17.83 -13.37
CA TRP A 74 -16.75 17.36 -12.49
C TRP A 74 -17.84 18.41 -12.24
N GLN A 75 -17.50 19.71 -12.22
CA GLN A 75 -18.47 20.78 -12.10
C GLN A 75 -19.43 20.84 -13.31
N ALA A 76 -18.92 20.54 -14.52
CA ALA A 76 -19.74 20.47 -15.73
C ALA A 76 -20.54 19.16 -15.85
N GLY A 77 -20.16 18.09 -15.12
CA GLY A 77 -20.70 16.74 -15.35
C GLY A 77 -21.98 16.39 -14.58
N GLY A 78 -22.41 17.19 -13.60
CA GLY A 78 -23.65 16.96 -12.84
C GLY A 78 -23.62 15.64 -12.05
N TYR A 79 -22.54 15.38 -11.33
CA TYR A 79 -22.36 14.18 -10.48
C TYR A 79 -23.00 14.35 -9.12
N ASP A 80 -23.61 13.28 -8.61
CA ASP A 80 -24.16 13.21 -7.26
C ASP A 80 -23.04 13.12 -6.20
N LEU A 81 -21.92 12.44 -6.57
CA LEU A 81 -20.76 12.22 -5.74
C LEU A 81 -19.47 12.34 -6.56
N VAL A 82 -18.49 13.06 -6.02
CA VAL A 82 -17.14 13.16 -6.58
C VAL A 82 -16.15 12.55 -5.61
N GLN A 83 -15.67 11.33 -5.90
CA GLN A 83 -14.60 10.69 -5.14
C GLN A 83 -13.24 11.01 -5.74
N SER A 84 -12.43 11.72 -5.02
CA SER A 84 -11.04 11.99 -5.44
C SER A 84 -10.05 11.07 -4.72
N HIS A 85 -9.10 10.53 -5.48
CA HIS A 85 -7.89 9.88 -4.97
C HIS A 85 -6.71 10.84 -4.94
N GLU A 86 -6.91 12.05 -5.47
CA GLU A 86 -5.93 13.12 -5.49
C GLU A 86 -6.32 14.22 -4.50
N ARG A 87 -5.35 14.99 -4.05
CA ARG A 87 -5.54 16.07 -3.06
C ARG A 87 -6.12 17.31 -3.72
N ILE A 88 -7.40 17.26 -4.10
CA ILE A 88 -8.07 18.32 -4.86
C ILE A 88 -9.21 18.90 -4.01
N PRO A 89 -9.14 20.19 -3.59
CA PRO A 89 -10.22 20.86 -2.89
C PRO A 89 -11.51 20.91 -3.73
N GLY A 90 -12.67 20.78 -3.09
CA GLY A 90 -14.00 20.78 -3.71
C GLY A 90 -14.54 19.39 -4.07
N CYS A 91 -13.80 18.31 -3.84
CA CYS A 91 -14.37 16.96 -3.92
C CYS A 91 -15.31 16.69 -2.73
N SER A 92 -16.35 15.89 -2.94
CA SER A 92 -17.29 15.52 -1.88
C SER A 92 -16.80 14.34 -1.04
N LEU A 93 -15.96 13.48 -1.62
CA LEU A 93 -15.38 12.31 -0.96
C LEU A 93 -13.90 12.22 -1.32
N TYR A 94 -13.03 12.12 -0.34
CA TYR A 94 -11.61 11.87 -0.55
C TYR A 94 -11.21 10.48 -0.08
N ARG A 95 -10.43 9.75 -0.88
CA ARG A 95 -9.80 8.50 -0.45
C ARG A 95 -8.33 8.73 -0.13
N ALA A 96 -7.99 8.65 1.15
CA ALA A 96 -6.65 8.83 1.69
C ALA A 96 -5.77 7.58 1.50
N GLY A 97 -5.72 7.05 0.25
CA GLY A 97 -4.99 5.82 -0.07
C GLY A 97 -3.47 5.94 0.05
N ASP A 98 -2.94 7.12 -0.20
CA ASP A 98 -1.51 7.44 -0.11
C ASP A 98 -1.11 8.01 1.27
N GLY A 99 -2.05 8.00 2.25
CA GLY A 99 -1.85 8.54 3.58
C GLY A 99 -1.73 10.06 3.60
N VAL A 100 -1.12 10.58 4.66
CA VAL A 100 -0.90 12.02 4.89
C VAL A 100 0.51 12.40 4.43
N HIS A 101 0.59 13.28 3.44
CA HIS A 101 1.89 13.70 2.88
C HIS A 101 2.77 14.41 3.89
N ALA A 102 2.17 15.21 4.76
CA ALA A 102 2.90 15.90 5.81
C ALA A 102 3.52 14.93 6.85
N GLU A 103 2.84 13.82 7.21
CA GLU A 103 3.40 12.76 8.07
C GLU A 103 4.61 12.09 7.40
N TRP A 104 4.49 11.77 6.12
CA TRP A 104 5.60 11.22 5.35
C TRP A 104 6.82 12.15 5.33
N LEU A 105 6.62 13.47 5.20
CA LEU A 105 7.69 14.43 5.22
C LEU A 105 8.38 14.54 6.60
N ASP A 106 7.61 14.42 7.68
CA ASP A 106 8.17 14.42 9.03
C ASP A 106 9.07 13.20 9.25
N ILE A 107 8.63 12.01 8.81
CA ILE A 107 9.44 10.78 8.85
C ILE A 107 10.73 10.94 8.03
N ARG A 108 10.66 11.57 6.87
CA ARG A 108 11.85 11.84 6.06
C ARG A 108 12.82 12.80 6.74
N ARG A 109 12.32 13.81 7.43
CA ARG A 109 13.16 14.74 8.20
C ARG A 109 13.87 14.03 9.35
N GLU A 110 13.13 13.17 10.07
CA GLU A 110 13.68 12.40 11.20
C GLU A 110 14.77 11.42 10.76
N GLN A 111 14.58 10.73 9.64
CA GLN A 111 15.39 9.56 9.27
C GLN A 111 16.40 9.79 8.15
N GLU A 112 16.16 10.75 7.24
CA GLU A 112 17.11 11.09 6.16
C GLU A 112 18.01 12.30 6.50
N GLY A 113 17.70 13.06 7.55
CA GLY A 113 18.38 14.34 7.81
C GLY A 113 18.12 15.39 6.72
N ALA A 114 17.14 15.17 5.85
CA ALA A 114 16.86 15.99 4.66
C ALA A 114 16.00 17.24 4.96
N GLY A 115 16.01 17.74 6.18
CA GLY A 115 15.07 18.77 6.67
C GLY A 115 14.97 20.01 5.78
N VAL A 116 16.11 20.59 5.36
CA VAL A 116 16.13 21.80 4.53
C VAL A 116 15.66 21.50 3.10
N ALA A 117 16.16 20.44 2.48
CA ALA A 117 15.80 20.07 1.12
C ALA A 117 14.31 19.75 0.98
N VAL A 118 13.72 19.06 1.97
CA VAL A 118 12.27 18.77 2.01
C VAL A 118 11.47 20.06 2.18
N ALA A 119 11.88 20.98 3.07
CA ALA A 119 11.16 22.21 3.35
C ALA A 119 11.16 23.20 2.16
N LEU A 120 12.26 23.25 1.41
CA LEU A 120 12.41 24.13 0.25
C LEU A 120 11.81 23.57 -1.05
N ASN A 121 11.45 22.29 -1.08
CA ASN A 121 10.91 21.68 -2.30
C ASN A 121 9.51 22.24 -2.63
N PRO A 122 9.32 22.94 -3.76
CA PRO A 122 8.05 23.57 -4.12
C PRO A 122 6.93 22.55 -4.30
N TYR A 123 7.24 21.34 -4.74
CA TYR A 123 6.27 20.26 -4.88
C TYR A 123 5.69 19.86 -3.51
N HIS A 124 6.54 19.65 -2.51
CA HIS A 124 6.08 19.27 -1.16
C HIS A 124 5.26 20.40 -0.51
N ARG A 125 5.65 21.65 -0.72
CA ARG A 125 4.87 22.82 -0.26
C ARG A 125 3.50 22.88 -0.91
N TYR A 126 3.43 22.64 -2.22
CA TYR A 126 2.16 22.58 -2.96
C TYR A 126 1.24 21.49 -2.43
N ILE A 127 1.74 20.25 -2.28
CA ILE A 127 0.95 19.11 -1.81
C ILE A 127 0.45 19.34 -0.37
N CYS A 128 1.29 19.82 0.55
CA CYS A 128 0.86 20.14 1.91
C CYS A 128 -0.20 21.26 1.95
N ALA A 129 -0.10 22.25 1.05
CA ALA A 129 -1.11 23.29 0.94
C ALA A 129 -2.41 22.74 0.36
N ALA A 130 -2.35 21.85 -0.63
CA ALA A 130 -3.50 21.18 -1.21
C ALA A 130 -4.22 20.29 -0.17
N GLU A 131 -3.47 19.51 0.64
CA GLU A 131 -4.03 18.73 1.75
C GLU A 131 -4.81 19.61 2.73
N ARG A 132 -4.20 20.70 3.22
CA ARG A 132 -4.86 21.62 4.17
C ARG A 132 -6.13 22.22 3.58
N ARG A 133 -6.08 22.68 2.33
CA ARG A 133 -7.25 23.28 1.67
C ARG A 133 -8.36 22.25 1.45
N MET A 134 -8.01 21.05 1.05
CA MET A 134 -8.98 19.98 0.80
C MET A 134 -9.68 19.55 2.09
N PHE A 135 -8.95 19.33 3.18
CA PHE A 135 -9.54 18.92 4.45
C PHE A 135 -10.36 20.04 5.14
N ALA A 136 -10.05 21.32 4.84
CA ALA A 136 -10.83 22.46 5.31
C ALA A 136 -12.01 22.82 4.38
N ASP A 137 -12.13 22.18 3.21
CA ASP A 137 -13.16 22.52 2.23
C ASP A 137 -14.56 22.07 2.73
N PRO A 138 -15.57 22.97 2.78
CA PRO A 138 -16.91 22.61 3.21
C PRO A 138 -17.60 21.59 2.29
N ALA A 139 -17.19 21.49 1.02
CA ALA A 139 -17.70 20.49 0.09
C ALA A 139 -17.28 19.05 0.47
N LEU A 140 -16.24 18.88 1.28
CA LEU A 140 -15.77 17.57 1.73
C LEU A 140 -16.74 16.99 2.76
N ARG A 141 -17.53 16.01 2.35
CA ARG A 141 -18.54 15.34 3.16
C ARG A 141 -17.99 14.15 3.92
N ALA A 142 -17.07 13.39 3.29
CA ALA A 142 -16.47 12.21 3.90
C ALA A 142 -15.03 11.97 3.41
N VAL A 143 -14.25 11.23 4.22
CA VAL A 143 -12.91 10.75 3.91
C VAL A 143 -12.87 9.24 4.13
N ILE A 144 -12.46 8.48 3.12
CA ILE A 144 -12.14 7.07 3.24
C ILE A 144 -10.68 6.95 3.68
N CYS A 145 -10.46 6.50 4.91
CA CYS A 145 -9.15 6.15 5.45
C CYS A 145 -8.92 4.66 5.26
N ASN A 146 -7.81 4.24 4.67
CA ASN A 146 -7.51 2.83 4.46
C ASN A 146 -6.92 2.13 5.70
N SER A 147 -6.77 2.86 6.81
CA SER A 147 -6.35 2.36 8.12
C SER A 147 -6.81 3.30 9.24
N ALA A 148 -6.87 2.80 10.47
CA ALA A 148 -7.12 3.61 11.66
C ALA A 148 -5.94 4.57 11.91
N MET A 149 -4.71 4.17 11.57
CA MET A 149 -3.52 5.02 11.60
C MET A 149 -3.74 6.29 10.77
N VAL A 150 -4.12 6.14 9.50
CA VAL A 150 -4.37 7.29 8.60
C VAL A 150 -5.54 8.14 9.09
N ARG A 151 -6.61 7.53 9.63
CA ARG A 151 -7.71 8.26 10.26
C ARG A 151 -7.21 9.15 11.38
N GLY A 152 -6.42 8.59 12.31
CA GLY A 152 -5.87 9.33 13.45
C GLY A 152 -4.90 10.45 13.02
N GLU A 153 -4.12 10.24 11.99
CA GLU A 153 -3.23 11.26 11.40
C GLU A 153 -4.04 12.45 10.84
N ILE A 154 -5.08 12.18 10.09
CA ILE A 154 -5.96 13.21 9.50
C ILE A 154 -6.70 13.98 10.61
N GLU A 155 -7.27 13.29 11.57
CA GLU A 155 -7.96 13.89 12.71
C GLU A 155 -7.03 14.82 13.51
N ARG A 156 -5.86 14.31 13.91
CA ARG A 156 -4.87 15.06 14.72
C ARG A 156 -4.31 16.27 13.96
N ARG A 157 -4.01 16.12 12.67
CA ARG A 157 -3.26 17.13 11.91
C ARG A 157 -4.14 18.20 11.29
N PHE A 158 -5.35 17.84 10.91
CA PHE A 158 -6.25 18.75 10.18
C PHE A 158 -7.55 19.06 10.92
N GLY A 159 -7.82 18.45 12.07
CA GLY A 159 -9.02 18.68 12.86
C GLY A 159 -10.32 18.28 12.12
N VAL A 160 -10.24 17.32 11.19
CA VAL A 160 -11.41 16.82 10.48
C VAL A 160 -12.35 16.12 11.47
N ALA A 161 -13.61 16.49 11.46
CA ALA A 161 -14.60 15.94 12.38
C ALA A 161 -14.69 14.40 12.26
N PRO A 162 -14.67 13.64 13.37
CA PRO A 162 -14.66 12.17 13.36
C PRO A 162 -15.77 11.53 12.54
N GLN A 163 -16.93 12.20 12.43
CA GLN A 163 -18.08 11.73 11.67
C GLN A 163 -17.85 11.71 10.15
N LYS A 164 -16.86 12.48 9.66
CA LYS A 164 -16.45 12.48 8.27
C LYS A 164 -15.38 11.42 7.95
N LEU A 165 -14.79 10.79 8.97
CA LEU A 165 -13.65 9.87 8.81
C LEU A 165 -14.12 8.41 8.89
N HIS A 166 -14.12 7.73 7.75
CA HIS A 166 -14.58 6.34 7.62
C HIS A 166 -13.39 5.41 7.34
N VAL A 167 -13.16 4.44 8.22
CA VAL A 167 -12.12 3.43 7.97
C VAL A 167 -12.70 2.33 7.07
N ILE A 168 -12.19 2.25 5.84
CA ILE A 168 -12.48 1.18 4.88
C ILE A 168 -11.14 0.63 4.40
N TYR A 169 -10.75 -0.50 5.00
CA TYR A 169 -9.52 -1.21 4.64
C TYR A 169 -9.57 -1.70 3.20
N ASN A 170 -8.40 -1.87 2.60
CA ASN A 170 -8.30 -2.49 1.28
C ASN A 170 -8.74 -3.95 1.34
N GLY A 171 -9.42 -4.41 0.29
CA GLY A 171 -9.82 -5.80 0.17
C GLY A 171 -8.74 -6.67 -0.50
N VAL A 172 -8.68 -7.94 -0.13
CA VAL A 172 -7.88 -8.97 -0.81
C VAL A 172 -8.77 -10.01 -1.46
N ASP A 173 -8.36 -10.50 -2.63
CA ASP A 173 -8.98 -11.65 -3.28
C ASP A 173 -8.55 -12.93 -2.57
N LEU A 174 -9.43 -13.44 -1.72
CA LEU A 174 -9.16 -14.60 -0.87
C LEU A 174 -9.12 -15.93 -1.64
N GLU A 175 -9.64 -15.98 -2.86
CA GLU A 175 -9.57 -17.13 -3.75
C GLU A 175 -8.26 -17.12 -4.55
N HIS A 176 -7.89 -15.95 -5.07
CA HIS A 176 -6.65 -15.75 -5.80
C HIS A 176 -5.42 -15.92 -4.90
N PHE A 177 -5.46 -15.36 -3.68
CA PHE A 177 -4.45 -15.53 -2.64
C PHE A 177 -4.93 -16.55 -1.60
N HIS A 178 -4.59 -17.82 -1.82
CA HIS A 178 -5.04 -18.92 -0.96
C HIS A 178 -3.91 -19.91 -0.67
N PRO A 179 -3.79 -20.45 0.56
CA PRO A 179 -2.74 -21.39 0.95
C PRO A 179 -2.66 -22.65 0.07
N ARG A 180 -3.78 -23.08 -0.52
CA ARG A 180 -3.84 -24.23 -1.44
C ARG A 180 -2.87 -24.14 -2.61
N HIS A 181 -2.51 -22.92 -3.03
CA HIS A 181 -1.56 -22.72 -4.14
C HIS A 181 -0.10 -22.98 -3.74
N ARG A 182 0.20 -23.07 -2.44
CA ARG A 182 1.59 -23.24 -1.94
C ARG A 182 2.17 -24.58 -2.36
N ALA A 183 1.43 -25.67 -2.20
CA ALA A 183 1.93 -27.03 -2.46
C ALA A 183 2.49 -27.22 -3.88
N GLY A 184 1.81 -26.66 -4.89
CA GLY A 184 2.23 -26.80 -6.30
C GLY A 184 3.36 -25.85 -6.73
N LEU A 185 3.61 -24.77 -5.99
CA LEU A 185 4.55 -23.72 -6.40
C LEU A 185 5.84 -23.69 -5.57
N ARG A 186 5.76 -24.08 -4.28
CA ARG A 186 6.83 -23.89 -3.30
C ARG A 186 8.15 -24.53 -3.74
N ALA A 187 8.15 -25.83 -4.02
CA ALA A 187 9.38 -26.56 -4.36
C ALA A 187 10.05 -26.02 -5.62
N LYS A 188 9.25 -25.74 -6.65
CA LYS A 188 9.74 -25.20 -7.92
C LYS A 188 10.42 -23.84 -7.72
N VAL A 189 9.74 -22.90 -7.07
CA VAL A 189 10.25 -21.53 -6.89
C VAL A 189 11.48 -21.51 -5.97
N ARG A 190 11.49 -22.35 -4.91
CA ARG A 190 12.68 -22.48 -4.05
C ARG A 190 13.89 -23.01 -4.83
N ALA A 191 13.69 -24.01 -5.69
CA ALA A 191 14.75 -24.52 -6.56
C ALA A 191 15.27 -23.45 -7.54
N GLU A 192 14.38 -22.66 -8.16
CA GLU A 192 14.75 -21.53 -9.04
C GLU A 192 15.57 -20.45 -8.30
N LEU A 193 15.28 -20.22 -7.02
CA LEU A 193 16.03 -19.31 -6.16
C LEU A 193 17.30 -19.92 -5.57
N GLY A 194 17.53 -21.22 -5.70
CA GLY A 194 18.62 -21.90 -5.00
C GLY A 194 18.44 -21.95 -3.48
N ALA A 195 17.19 -21.79 -2.99
CA ALA A 195 16.87 -21.89 -1.58
C ALA A 195 16.62 -23.35 -1.20
N GLY A 196 17.45 -23.88 -0.32
CA GLY A 196 17.35 -25.27 0.18
C GLY A 196 16.19 -25.47 1.15
N GLU A 197 15.89 -26.74 1.49
CA GLU A 197 14.80 -27.07 2.42
C GLU A 197 15.02 -26.50 3.83
N ARG A 198 16.28 -26.37 4.26
CA ARG A 198 16.65 -25.83 5.58
C ARG A 198 16.70 -24.30 5.61
N ASP A 199 16.62 -23.65 4.47
CA ASP A 199 16.63 -22.20 4.41
C ASP A 199 15.27 -21.63 4.83
N PHE A 200 15.29 -20.58 5.63
CA PHE A 200 14.10 -19.80 5.94
C PHE A 200 14.02 -18.59 5.02
N LEU A 201 13.02 -18.56 4.16
CA LEU A 201 12.88 -17.57 3.09
C LEU A 201 11.88 -16.47 3.47
N PHE A 202 12.36 -15.26 3.59
CA PHE A 202 11.52 -14.07 3.66
C PHE A 202 11.12 -13.59 2.26
N ALA A 203 9.84 -13.24 2.08
CA ALA A 203 9.35 -12.51 0.91
C ALA A 203 9.21 -11.03 1.23
N PHE A 204 9.87 -10.17 0.45
CA PHE A 204 9.69 -8.72 0.45
C PHE A 204 9.05 -8.33 -0.88
N VAL A 205 7.86 -7.70 -0.83
CA VAL A 205 7.15 -7.28 -2.05
C VAL A 205 6.75 -5.81 -1.96
N GLY A 206 7.34 -4.99 -2.82
CA GLY A 206 7.03 -3.56 -2.88
C GLY A 206 8.07 -2.74 -3.62
N SER A 207 7.65 -1.63 -4.19
CA SER A 207 8.49 -0.63 -4.87
C SER A 207 8.73 0.59 -3.97
N GLY A 208 9.82 1.33 -4.26
CA GLY A 208 10.27 2.41 -3.38
C GLY A 208 10.96 1.85 -2.14
N PHE A 209 12.09 1.17 -2.35
CA PHE A 209 12.77 0.31 -1.39
C PHE A 209 13.13 1.00 -0.07
N TRP A 210 13.54 2.27 -0.11
CA TRP A 210 13.85 3.01 1.12
C TRP A 210 12.59 3.18 2.01
N ARG A 211 11.48 3.62 1.43
CA ARG A 211 10.21 3.78 2.16
C ARG A 211 9.71 2.44 2.71
N LYS A 212 9.91 1.37 1.95
CA LYS A 212 9.51 0.01 2.33
C LYS A 212 10.49 -0.66 3.30
N GLY A 213 11.66 -0.05 3.59
CA GLY A 213 12.61 -0.52 4.59
C GLY A 213 13.52 -1.65 4.13
N LEU A 214 13.82 -1.75 2.83
CA LEU A 214 14.73 -2.79 2.34
C LEU A 214 16.13 -2.67 2.93
N ASP A 215 16.64 -1.46 3.12
CA ASP A 215 17.92 -1.22 3.79
C ASP A 215 17.94 -1.73 5.24
N ALA A 216 16.83 -1.54 5.98
CA ALA A 216 16.65 -2.09 7.32
C ALA A 216 16.60 -3.62 7.30
N ALA A 217 15.87 -4.22 6.34
CA ALA A 217 15.81 -5.67 6.16
C ALA A 217 17.20 -6.27 5.86
N LEU A 218 17.99 -5.63 4.98
CA LEU A 218 19.35 -6.05 4.66
C LEU A 218 20.29 -5.94 5.87
N ALA A 219 20.19 -4.85 6.63
CA ALA A 219 20.98 -4.66 7.83
C ALA A 219 20.64 -5.71 8.91
N ALA A 220 19.36 -5.97 9.13
CA ALA A 220 18.89 -6.97 10.08
C ALA A 220 19.27 -8.40 9.65
N LEU A 221 19.18 -8.72 8.36
CA LEU A 221 19.61 -10.00 7.82
C LEU A 221 21.11 -10.25 8.04
N ALA A 222 21.95 -9.22 7.84
CA ALA A 222 23.37 -9.30 8.13
C ALA A 222 23.64 -9.46 9.65
N ALA A 223 22.93 -8.70 10.48
CA ALA A 223 23.07 -8.72 11.93
C ALA A 223 22.48 -9.97 12.60
N SER A 224 21.65 -10.74 11.89
CA SER A 224 20.99 -11.94 12.43
C SER A 224 22.00 -13.02 12.86
N GLY A 225 23.16 -13.09 12.23
CA GLY A 225 24.14 -14.14 12.43
C GLY A 225 23.70 -15.53 11.94
N ASP A 226 22.50 -15.66 11.40
CA ASP A 226 21.94 -16.93 10.92
C ASP A 226 22.12 -17.07 9.41
N ALA A 227 22.95 -18.02 9.02
CA ALA A 227 23.29 -18.26 7.62
C ALA A 227 22.16 -18.97 6.84
N SER A 228 21.13 -19.49 7.50
CA SER A 228 19.98 -20.13 6.86
C SER A 228 18.93 -19.12 6.38
N LEU A 229 18.95 -17.88 6.89
CA LEU A 229 17.98 -16.86 6.49
C LEU A 229 18.25 -16.34 5.07
N ARG A 230 17.22 -16.31 4.26
CA ARG A 230 17.20 -15.81 2.87
C ARG A 230 16.16 -14.71 2.72
N LEU A 231 16.37 -13.82 1.76
CA LEU A 231 15.43 -12.74 1.43
C LEU A 231 15.22 -12.66 -0.08
N ALA A 232 13.99 -12.84 -0.54
CA ALA A 232 13.63 -12.62 -1.93
C ALA A 232 12.81 -11.33 -2.06
N VAL A 233 13.28 -10.42 -2.92
CA VAL A 233 12.78 -9.05 -3.08
C VAL A 233 12.15 -8.91 -4.45
N ALA A 234 10.82 -8.76 -4.49
CA ALA A 234 10.06 -8.42 -5.70
C ALA A 234 9.63 -6.95 -5.65
N GLY A 235 9.96 -6.20 -6.69
CA GLY A 235 9.65 -4.78 -6.80
C GLY A 235 10.64 -4.06 -7.69
N GLN A 236 10.33 -2.80 -7.97
CA GLN A 236 11.19 -1.93 -8.77
C GLN A 236 11.63 -0.72 -7.94
N ASP A 237 12.88 -0.32 -8.12
CA ASP A 237 13.43 0.90 -7.56
C ASP A 237 14.48 1.48 -8.50
N ARG A 238 14.51 2.81 -8.62
CA ARG A 238 15.51 3.52 -9.41
C ARG A 238 16.92 3.31 -8.86
N ASP A 239 17.04 3.09 -7.55
CA ASP A 239 18.31 2.92 -6.84
C ASP A 239 18.71 1.43 -6.69
N ARG A 240 18.17 0.54 -7.56
CA ARG A 240 18.42 -0.92 -7.49
C ARG A 240 19.92 -1.26 -7.46
N ALA A 241 20.74 -0.54 -8.22
CA ALA A 241 22.20 -0.75 -8.23
C ALA A 241 22.84 -0.47 -6.85
N ARG A 242 22.39 0.56 -6.15
CA ARG A 242 22.80 0.87 -4.78
C ARG A 242 22.47 -0.28 -3.81
N TYR A 243 21.30 -0.89 -3.95
CA TYR A 243 20.92 -2.03 -3.11
C TYR A 243 21.72 -3.28 -3.43
N ALA A 244 22.04 -3.53 -4.70
CA ALA A 244 22.96 -4.61 -5.09
C ALA A 244 24.35 -4.44 -4.44
N ALA A 245 24.93 -3.24 -4.51
CA ALA A 245 26.18 -2.93 -3.85
C ALA A 245 26.10 -3.07 -2.30
N GLN A 246 24.97 -2.76 -1.68
CA GLN A 246 24.77 -3.00 -0.24
C GLN A 246 24.72 -4.48 0.11
N ILE A 247 24.12 -5.32 -0.73
CA ILE A 247 24.08 -6.79 -0.57
C ILE A 247 25.51 -7.34 -0.59
N ASP A 248 26.29 -6.94 -1.59
CA ASP A 248 27.68 -7.39 -1.74
C ASP A 248 28.55 -6.90 -0.57
N GLY A 249 28.45 -5.61 -0.22
CA GLY A 249 29.21 -4.99 0.88
C GLY A 249 28.89 -5.54 2.27
N LYS A 250 27.72 -6.16 2.44
CA LYS A 250 27.32 -6.84 3.69
C LYS A 250 27.58 -8.36 3.67
N GLY A 251 28.18 -8.89 2.62
CA GLY A 251 28.40 -10.33 2.49
C GLY A 251 27.12 -11.15 2.38
N LEU A 252 26.07 -10.58 1.80
CA LEU A 252 24.77 -11.22 1.64
C LEU A 252 24.57 -11.87 0.26
N GLY A 253 25.63 -11.95 -0.55
CA GLY A 253 25.62 -12.68 -1.82
C GLY A 253 25.10 -14.11 -1.64
N GLY A 254 24.22 -14.57 -2.52
CA GLY A 254 23.59 -15.89 -2.43
C GLY A 254 22.50 -16.03 -1.34
N ARG A 255 22.29 -14.99 -0.52
CA ARG A 255 21.23 -14.95 0.52
C ARG A 255 20.11 -13.98 0.18
N VAL A 256 20.35 -13.04 -0.73
CA VAL A 256 19.35 -12.03 -1.16
C VAL A 256 19.16 -12.11 -2.67
N TYR A 257 17.91 -12.22 -3.09
CA TYR A 257 17.52 -12.34 -4.49
C TYR A 257 16.71 -11.11 -4.92
N LEU A 258 17.28 -10.26 -5.77
CA LEU A 258 16.60 -9.10 -6.36
C LEU A 258 15.86 -9.52 -7.63
N LEU A 259 14.57 -9.79 -7.54
CA LEU A 259 13.76 -10.40 -8.60
C LEU A 259 13.20 -9.41 -9.63
N GLY A 260 13.28 -8.10 -9.35
CA GLY A 260 12.60 -7.08 -10.16
C GLY A 260 11.09 -7.05 -9.97
N GLY A 261 10.39 -6.32 -10.85
CA GLY A 261 8.93 -6.30 -10.86
C GLY A 261 8.35 -7.65 -11.24
N ARG A 262 7.22 -8.01 -10.63
CA ARG A 262 6.48 -9.26 -10.90
C ARG A 262 5.00 -8.95 -11.07
N ASP A 263 4.40 -9.44 -12.12
CA ASP A 263 2.96 -9.33 -12.37
C ASP A 263 2.18 -10.27 -11.46
N ASP A 264 2.71 -11.46 -11.20
CA ASP A 264 2.18 -12.41 -10.22
C ASP A 264 3.21 -12.67 -9.09
N VAL A 265 2.81 -12.32 -7.88
CA VAL A 265 3.62 -12.49 -6.67
C VAL A 265 3.29 -13.76 -5.87
N ARG A 266 2.22 -14.49 -6.26
CA ARG A 266 1.82 -15.74 -5.59
C ARG A 266 2.92 -16.78 -5.55
N PRO A 267 3.70 -17.01 -6.64
CA PRO A 267 4.81 -17.96 -6.59
C PRO A 267 5.83 -17.60 -5.50
N LEU A 268 6.13 -16.31 -5.32
CA LEU A 268 7.03 -15.87 -4.26
C LEU A 268 6.45 -16.11 -2.88
N TYR A 269 5.18 -15.76 -2.66
CA TYR A 269 4.51 -16.05 -1.38
C TYR A 269 4.42 -17.55 -1.11
N ALA A 270 4.20 -18.37 -2.12
CA ALA A 270 4.19 -19.83 -1.97
C ALA A 270 5.56 -20.38 -1.52
N ALA A 271 6.65 -19.84 -2.04
CA ALA A 271 8.01 -20.26 -1.71
C ALA A 271 8.46 -19.80 -0.32
N ALA A 272 7.95 -18.68 0.15
CA ALA A 272 8.38 -18.03 1.38
C ALA A 272 7.83 -18.71 2.65
N ASP A 273 8.48 -18.43 3.77
CA ASP A 273 8.09 -18.86 5.11
C ASP A 273 7.48 -17.69 5.92
N CYS A 274 7.92 -16.47 5.65
CA CYS A 274 7.43 -15.26 6.30
C CYS A 274 7.46 -14.08 5.31
N PHE A 275 6.50 -13.19 5.42
CA PHE A 275 6.50 -11.91 4.72
C PHE A 275 7.25 -10.86 5.56
N LEU A 276 8.11 -10.06 4.93
CA LEU A 276 8.93 -9.06 5.60
C LEU A 276 8.79 -7.70 4.91
N LEU A 277 8.17 -6.73 5.57
CA LEU A 277 8.03 -5.37 5.06
C LEU A 277 8.21 -4.34 6.18
N PRO A 278 9.45 -4.09 6.65
CA PRO A 278 9.74 -3.16 7.73
C PRO A 278 9.65 -1.71 7.25
N THR A 279 8.47 -1.34 6.77
CA THR A 279 8.24 -0.04 6.15
C THR A 279 8.35 1.11 7.15
N ARG A 280 8.90 2.24 6.69
CA ARG A 280 8.97 3.48 7.45
C ARG A 280 7.62 4.19 7.53
N TYR A 281 6.86 4.09 6.47
CA TYR A 281 5.49 4.59 6.39
C TYR A 281 4.74 3.90 5.25
N ASP A 282 3.62 3.30 5.56
CA ASP A 282 2.71 2.75 4.56
C ASP A 282 1.26 2.82 5.05
N PRO A 283 0.40 3.58 4.40
CA PRO A 283 -1.00 3.71 4.79
C PRO A 283 -1.74 2.38 4.93
N PHE A 284 -1.57 1.47 3.96
CA PHE A 284 -2.02 0.07 4.02
C PHE A 284 -1.45 -0.73 2.84
N PRO A 285 -0.37 -1.49 3.02
CA PRO A 285 0.23 -2.29 1.96
C PRO A 285 -0.62 -3.51 1.60
N ASN A 286 -1.17 -3.54 0.39
CA ASN A 286 -1.94 -4.69 -0.11
C ASN A 286 -1.12 -5.98 -0.05
N THR A 287 0.19 -5.88 -0.31
CA THR A 287 1.12 -7.03 -0.34
C THR A 287 1.23 -7.75 1.00
N ALA A 288 1.08 -7.04 2.13
CA ALA A 288 1.02 -7.67 3.44
C ALA A 288 -0.28 -8.47 3.63
N LEU A 289 -1.41 -7.89 3.21
CA LEU A 289 -2.70 -8.58 3.27
C LEU A 289 -2.76 -9.79 2.32
N GLU A 290 -2.16 -9.66 1.13
CA GLU A 290 -2.02 -10.75 0.16
C GLU A 290 -1.16 -11.91 0.72
N ALA A 291 -0.06 -11.58 1.41
CA ALA A 291 0.80 -12.56 2.06
C ALA A 291 0.07 -13.28 3.20
N LEU A 292 -0.64 -12.55 4.06
CA LEU A 292 -1.47 -13.12 5.12
C LEU A 292 -2.57 -14.04 4.54
N ALA A 293 -3.21 -13.63 3.44
CA ALA A 293 -4.21 -14.44 2.75
C ALA A 293 -3.63 -15.76 2.20
N MET A 294 -2.34 -15.77 1.84
CA MET A 294 -1.58 -16.98 1.47
C MET A 294 -1.13 -17.81 2.69
N GLY A 295 -1.50 -17.41 3.91
CA GLY A 295 -1.10 -18.07 5.15
C GLY A 295 0.37 -17.81 5.53
N LEU A 296 0.98 -16.70 5.08
CA LEU A 296 2.30 -16.29 5.52
C LEU A 296 2.18 -15.38 6.74
N PRO A 297 2.80 -15.73 7.87
CA PRO A 297 3.05 -14.78 8.95
C PRO A 297 3.84 -13.57 8.42
N ALA A 298 3.63 -12.40 9.02
CA ALA A 298 4.23 -11.17 8.51
C ALA A 298 5.00 -10.39 9.58
N ILE A 299 6.16 -9.84 9.22
CA ILE A 299 6.85 -8.79 9.99
C ILE A 299 6.63 -7.48 9.24
N VAL A 300 5.92 -6.53 9.84
CA VAL A 300 5.63 -5.23 9.21
C VAL A 300 6.09 -4.06 10.08
N GLY A 301 6.37 -2.94 9.44
CA GLY A 301 6.72 -1.72 10.19
C GLY A 301 5.55 -1.22 11.05
N LYS A 302 5.83 -0.70 12.25
CA LYS A 302 4.82 -0.17 13.18
C LYS A 302 4.05 1.04 12.64
N ARG A 303 4.61 1.79 11.67
CA ARG A 303 3.94 2.88 10.96
C ARG A 303 3.33 2.36 9.64
N SER A 304 2.69 1.22 9.71
CA SER A 304 1.97 0.59 8.60
C SER A 304 0.54 0.27 9.01
N GLY A 305 -0.43 0.59 8.16
CA GLY A 305 -1.82 0.16 8.40
C GLY A 305 -1.98 -1.36 8.47
N ALA A 306 -1.05 -2.14 7.88
CA ALA A 306 -1.07 -3.59 8.02
C ALA A 306 -0.77 -4.07 9.45
N ALA A 307 -0.13 -3.26 10.29
CA ALA A 307 0.08 -3.59 11.70
C ALA A 307 -1.24 -3.79 12.47
N GLU A 308 -2.31 -3.12 12.01
CA GLU A 308 -3.65 -3.21 12.61
C GLU A 308 -4.34 -4.56 12.36
N VAL A 309 -3.87 -5.32 11.38
CA VAL A 309 -4.41 -6.63 11.00
C VAL A 309 -3.72 -7.76 11.75
N LEU A 310 -2.50 -7.52 12.23
CA LEU A 310 -1.70 -8.54 12.89
C LEU A 310 -2.14 -8.76 14.35
N ARG A 311 -1.98 -10.01 14.79
CA ARG A 311 -1.94 -10.39 16.20
C ARG A 311 -0.50 -10.75 16.52
N GLU A 312 0.11 -9.97 17.42
CA GLU A 312 1.52 -10.10 17.80
C GLU A 312 1.83 -11.51 18.29
N GLY A 313 2.85 -12.16 17.71
CA GLY A 313 3.25 -13.53 18.02
C GLY A 313 2.32 -14.64 17.50
N GLU A 314 1.14 -14.32 16.96
CA GLU A 314 0.19 -15.30 16.43
C GLU A 314 0.17 -15.32 14.89
N SER A 315 -0.07 -14.16 14.27
CA SER A 315 -0.11 -14.02 12.81
C SER A 315 1.08 -13.22 12.25
N GLY A 316 1.93 -12.69 13.12
CA GLY A 316 3.11 -11.92 12.76
C GLY A 316 3.58 -11.00 13.86
N TRP A 317 4.44 -10.04 13.49
CA TRP A 317 5.09 -9.11 14.42
C TRP A 317 5.14 -7.71 13.82
N THR A 318 5.20 -6.72 14.71
CA THR A 318 5.48 -5.35 14.34
C THR A 318 6.91 -4.96 14.66
N CYS A 319 7.55 -4.17 13.81
CA CYS A 319 8.94 -3.76 13.99
C CYS A 319 9.13 -2.25 13.83
N ASP A 320 10.20 -1.74 14.43
CA ASP A 320 10.75 -0.43 14.09
C ASP A 320 11.86 -0.61 13.05
N PRO A 321 11.76 -0.02 11.85
CA PRO A 321 12.80 -0.13 10.82
C PRO A 321 14.12 0.52 11.21
N THR A 322 14.14 1.35 12.26
CA THR A 322 15.37 1.96 12.79
C THR A 322 16.07 1.11 13.86
N ASP A 323 15.36 0.12 14.41
CA ASP A 323 15.91 -0.84 15.37
C ASP A 323 16.37 -2.12 14.64
N VAL A 324 17.58 -2.07 14.09
CA VAL A 324 18.18 -3.20 13.35
C VAL A 324 18.30 -4.46 14.22
N ALA A 325 18.68 -4.30 15.48
CA ALA A 325 18.86 -5.43 16.40
C ALA A 325 17.52 -6.09 16.75
N GLY A 326 16.49 -5.30 17.02
CA GLY A 326 15.13 -5.76 17.25
C GLY A 326 14.57 -6.48 16.02
N LEU A 327 14.75 -5.93 14.82
CA LEU A 327 14.32 -6.57 13.59
C LEU A 327 15.06 -7.90 13.34
N ALA A 328 16.37 -7.95 13.58
CA ALA A 328 17.15 -9.19 13.47
C ALA A 328 16.68 -10.26 14.46
N ARG A 329 16.30 -9.86 15.68
CA ARG A 329 15.69 -10.77 16.68
C ARG A 329 14.36 -11.31 16.18
N LEU A 330 13.46 -10.46 15.67
CA LEU A 330 12.17 -10.89 15.10
C LEU A 330 12.34 -11.83 13.90
N MET A 331 13.35 -11.60 13.05
CA MET A 331 13.64 -12.51 11.93
C MET A 331 14.05 -13.92 12.43
N ARG A 332 14.86 -14.00 13.48
CA ARG A 332 15.21 -15.30 14.10
C ARG A 332 14.02 -15.95 14.81
N GLU A 333 13.19 -15.17 15.48
CA GLU A 333 11.96 -15.64 16.13
C GLU A 333 10.99 -16.25 15.10
N ALA A 334 10.77 -15.56 13.98
CA ALA A 334 9.97 -16.08 12.88
C ALA A 334 10.56 -17.39 12.31
N ALA A 335 11.89 -17.49 12.18
CA ALA A 335 12.55 -18.71 11.73
C ALA A 335 12.41 -19.87 12.74
N GLY A 336 12.47 -19.57 14.04
CA GLY A 336 12.22 -20.55 15.09
C GLY A 336 10.79 -21.09 15.12
N ALA A 337 9.83 -20.34 14.59
CA ALA A 337 8.43 -20.75 14.41
C ALA A 337 8.17 -21.42 13.03
N SER A 338 9.23 -21.79 12.31
CA SER A 338 9.11 -22.42 10.99
C SER A 338 8.26 -23.69 11.06
N GLY A 339 7.30 -23.82 10.15
CA GLY A 339 6.42 -25.00 10.11
C GLY A 339 5.28 -25.00 11.13
N ASP A 340 5.10 -23.94 11.94
CA ASP A 340 3.93 -23.83 12.82
C ASP A 340 2.65 -23.60 12.02
N ASN A 341 1.88 -24.66 11.83
CA ASN A 341 0.60 -24.62 11.14
C ASN A 341 -0.43 -23.70 11.83
N ARG A 342 -0.32 -23.48 13.15
CA ARG A 342 -1.21 -22.56 13.88
C ARG A 342 -0.95 -21.12 13.47
N MET A 343 0.32 -20.74 13.36
CA MET A 343 0.69 -19.39 12.91
C MET A 343 0.27 -19.15 11.45
N GLN A 344 0.40 -20.15 10.57
CA GLN A 344 -0.08 -20.06 9.20
C GLN A 344 -1.62 -19.91 9.13
N ALA A 345 -2.35 -20.68 9.94
CA ALA A 345 -3.81 -20.57 10.04
C ALA A 345 -4.24 -19.21 10.62
N ALA A 346 -3.53 -18.71 11.65
CA ALA A 346 -3.79 -17.39 12.22
C ALA A 346 -3.52 -16.25 11.22
N ALA A 347 -2.45 -16.36 10.42
CA ALA A 347 -2.17 -15.41 9.33
C ALA A 347 -3.31 -15.40 8.30
N ARG A 348 -3.78 -16.56 7.87
CA ARG A 348 -4.93 -16.66 6.95
C ARG A 348 -6.20 -16.06 7.57
N ALA A 349 -6.53 -16.43 8.80
CA ALA A 349 -7.72 -15.93 9.51
C ALA A 349 -7.68 -14.40 9.68
N ALA A 350 -6.51 -13.81 9.90
CA ALA A 350 -6.33 -12.36 9.97
C ALA A 350 -6.73 -11.66 8.67
N ALA A 351 -6.48 -12.27 7.51
CA ALA A 351 -6.84 -11.71 6.21
C ALA A 351 -8.33 -11.92 5.85
N GLU A 352 -8.98 -12.95 6.36
CA GLU A 352 -10.37 -13.30 5.99
C GLU A 352 -11.39 -12.21 6.32
N ALA A 353 -11.14 -11.40 7.35
CA ALA A 353 -11.96 -10.25 7.71
C ALA A 353 -11.86 -9.08 6.69
N TYR A 354 -10.94 -9.17 5.72
CA TYR A 354 -10.62 -8.11 4.77
C TYR A 354 -10.76 -8.56 3.31
N GLY A 355 -11.78 -9.36 3.02
CA GLY A 355 -12.10 -9.75 1.64
C GLY A 355 -12.62 -8.58 0.80
N ILE A 356 -12.56 -8.73 -0.53
CA ILE A 356 -13.05 -7.72 -1.47
C ILE A 356 -14.54 -7.42 -1.23
N ASP A 357 -15.36 -8.43 -0.95
CA ASP A 357 -16.79 -8.26 -0.78
C ASP A 357 -17.13 -7.39 0.46
N GLN A 358 -16.41 -7.58 1.57
CA GLN A 358 -16.58 -6.76 2.76
C GLN A 358 -16.19 -5.30 2.51
N MET A 359 -15.08 -5.07 1.80
CA MET A 359 -14.66 -3.73 1.39
C MET A 359 -15.71 -3.07 0.49
N ALA A 360 -16.18 -3.78 -0.51
CA ALA A 360 -17.17 -3.28 -1.47
C ALA A 360 -18.52 -2.97 -0.82
N ALA A 361 -18.97 -3.81 0.12
CA ALA A 361 -20.19 -3.58 0.88
C ALA A 361 -20.10 -2.30 1.73
N ARG A 362 -19.00 -2.09 2.45
CA ARG A 362 -18.77 -0.86 3.25
C ARG A 362 -18.74 0.39 2.37
N LEU A 363 -18.10 0.31 1.21
CA LEU A 363 -18.02 1.43 0.27
C LEU A 363 -19.41 1.76 -0.29
N THR A 364 -20.20 0.77 -0.68
CA THR A 364 -21.56 0.93 -1.18
C THR A 364 -22.48 1.56 -0.13
N GLN A 365 -22.37 1.12 1.13
CA GLN A 365 -23.11 1.71 2.25
C GLN A 365 -22.76 3.19 2.46
N LEU A 366 -21.46 3.53 2.41
CA LEU A 366 -21.02 4.92 2.53
C LEU A 366 -21.57 5.78 1.39
N TYR A 367 -21.51 5.31 0.16
CA TYR A 367 -22.04 6.04 -1.00
C TYR A 367 -23.54 6.28 -0.86
N ALA A 368 -24.31 5.26 -0.48
CA ALA A 368 -25.75 5.39 -0.26
C ALA A 368 -26.08 6.39 0.86
N ALA A 369 -25.27 6.47 1.91
CA ALA A 369 -25.43 7.44 2.98
C ALA A 369 -25.11 8.89 2.56
N LEU A 370 -24.18 9.05 1.63
CA LEU A 370 -23.75 10.38 1.14
C LEU A 370 -24.69 10.98 0.09
N VAL A 371 -25.49 10.18 -0.61
CA VAL A 371 -26.39 10.67 -1.69
C VAL A 371 -27.79 10.95 -1.18
N ARG A 372 -28.14 10.46 0.00
CA ARG A 372 -29.38 10.84 0.71
C ARG A 372 -29.27 12.24 1.27
#